data_893a6d7091070f300ddddc564e31f1cb
#
_entry.id   893a6d7091070f300ddddc564e31f1cb
#
_cell.length_a   1.000
_cell.length_b   1.000
_cell.length_c   1.000
_cell.angle_alpha   90.00
_cell.angle_beta   90.00
_cell.angle_gamma   90.00
#
_symmetry.space_group_name_H-M   'P 1'
#
loop_
_entity.id
_entity.type
_entity.pdbx_description
1 polymer ?
#
loop_
_entity_poly.entity_id
_entity_poly.type
_entity_poly.pdbx_seq_one_letter_code
_entity_poly.pdbx_strand_id
1 'polypeptide(L)'
;MTHILTRRGFLSSAAALPWIAPVGHALAQTQTPPAPKTPPAPAEPAKPSTPPSPDVPYGVSPLGISDSLRDGSLYVPKSYRDTTPMPVVVMLHGYSGWGDEMKSTFQLAEEFGVVIVAPDSRDVTWGRSAPGFDEDVRFIGAAFRKAAQNLNLDPDRVALGGRSDGAGYALSMGLAYGDTFNHIISIAGGLMAPVRRKGMPKIFIAHGTTDQQMPIERTGRLFQQQLKDDGYDVTYREYEGGHATPVDVVREAFAWLTGKPFKPAP
;
A
#
# COMPACT_ATOMS: atom_id res chain seq x y z
N MET A 1 46.42 -32.42 -49.92
CA MET A 1 45.83 -32.31 -51.27
C MET A 1 44.88 -31.12 -51.21
N THR A 2 45.36 -29.97 -51.41
CA THR A 2 45.70 -29.16 -52.62
C THR A 2 44.58 -29.10 -53.64
N HIS A 3 44.06 -27.93 -53.87
CA HIS A 3 43.79 -27.15 -55.06
C HIS A 3 42.78 -26.03 -54.77
N ILE A 4 43.15 -24.78 -54.76
CA ILE A 4 43.55 -23.79 -55.79
C ILE A 4 42.33 -23.14 -56.45
N LEU A 5 42.23 -21.85 -56.18
CA LEU A 5 41.84 -20.64 -56.91
C LEU A 5 41.22 -20.77 -58.34
N THR A 6 40.22 -19.94 -58.61
CA THR A 6 40.26 -19.06 -59.78
C THR A 6 39.42 -17.77 -59.60
N ARG A 7 40.06 -16.65 -59.92
CA ARG A 7 39.50 -15.32 -60.20
C ARG A 7 39.01 -15.27 -61.65
N ARG A 8 37.99 -14.44 -61.91
CA ARG A 8 37.74 -13.62 -63.16
C ARG A 8 36.32 -13.03 -62.94
N GLY A 9 35.95 -11.82 -63.30
CA GLY A 9 36.61 -10.71 -64.01
C GLY A 9 35.58 -9.61 -64.20
N PHE A 10 36.04 -8.39 -64.31
CA PHE A 10 35.37 -7.12 -64.59
C PHE A 10 34.29 -7.16 -65.68
N LEU A 11 33.18 -6.38 -65.45
CA LEU A 11 32.64 -5.50 -66.51
C LEU A 11 31.85 -4.34 -65.87
N SER A 12 32.33 -3.12 -66.16
CA SER A 12 31.69 -1.83 -65.93
C SER A 12 30.45 -1.67 -66.79
N SER A 13 29.39 -1.13 -66.23
CA SER A 13 28.36 -0.44 -67.03
C SER A 13 27.89 0.77 -66.18
N ALA A 14 28.27 1.95 -66.70
CA ALA A 14 27.74 3.22 -66.26
C ALA A 14 26.31 3.37 -66.76
N ALA A 15 25.36 3.55 -65.88
CA ALA A 15 23.99 3.98 -66.18
C ALA A 15 23.66 5.25 -65.43
N ALA A 16 23.16 6.23 -66.16
CA ALA A 16 22.88 7.59 -65.77
C ALA A 16 21.87 7.70 -64.60
N LEU A 17 22.13 8.62 -63.67
CA LEU A 17 21.24 9.04 -62.63
C LEU A 17 20.14 9.98 -63.17
N PRO A 18 18.87 9.75 -62.83
CA PRO A 18 17.86 10.79 -62.95
C PRO A 18 17.90 11.70 -61.75
N TRP A 19 17.77 12.98 -61.93
CA TRP A 19 17.61 14.04 -60.96
C TRP A 19 16.39 13.77 -60.05
N ILE A 20 16.61 13.61 -58.76
CA ILE A 20 15.57 13.57 -57.75
C ILE A 20 15.52 14.96 -57.10
N ALA A 21 14.39 15.62 -57.27
CA ALA A 21 14.08 16.88 -56.58
C ALA A 21 14.09 16.70 -55.04
N PRO A 22 14.44 17.73 -54.25
CA PRO A 22 14.44 17.62 -52.81
C PRO A 22 12.99 17.51 -52.28
N VAL A 23 12.65 16.35 -51.73
CA VAL A 23 11.43 16.16 -50.96
C VAL A 23 11.65 16.89 -49.63
N GLY A 24 10.88 17.97 -49.44
CA GLY A 24 10.86 18.70 -48.20
C GLY A 24 10.47 17.77 -47.04
N HIS A 25 11.37 17.59 -46.07
CA HIS A 25 11.05 16.93 -44.83
C HIS A 25 10.13 17.84 -44.04
N ALA A 26 8.84 17.56 -44.08
CA ALA A 26 7.92 18.06 -43.08
C ALA A 26 8.35 17.47 -41.73
N LEU A 27 8.90 18.30 -40.86
CA LEU A 27 9.14 17.94 -39.45
C LEU A 27 7.78 17.60 -38.83
N ALA A 28 7.50 16.32 -38.72
CA ALA A 28 6.40 15.86 -37.90
C ALA A 28 6.67 16.35 -36.48
N GLN A 29 5.91 17.35 -36.07
CA GLN A 29 5.88 17.74 -34.64
C GLN A 29 5.34 16.53 -33.89
N THR A 30 6.23 15.82 -33.20
CA THR A 30 5.85 14.83 -32.20
C THR A 30 5.13 15.57 -31.08
N GLN A 31 3.80 15.58 -31.14
CA GLN A 31 2.98 16.03 -30.01
C GLN A 31 3.29 15.09 -28.85
N THR A 32 3.96 15.63 -27.83
CA THR A 32 4.14 14.95 -26.56
C THR A 32 2.73 14.63 -26.04
N PRO A 33 2.43 13.36 -25.70
CA PRO A 33 1.13 13.03 -25.12
C PRO A 33 0.91 13.90 -23.89
N PRO A 34 -0.32 14.39 -23.64
CA PRO A 34 -0.61 15.18 -22.47
C PRO A 34 -0.25 14.33 -21.23
N ALA A 35 0.46 14.96 -20.29
CA ALA A 35 0.79 14.33 -19.02
C ALA A 35 -0.48 13.73 -18.40
N PRO A 36 -0.42 12.50 -17.86
CA PRO A 36 -1.59 11.88 -17.21
C PRO A 36 -2.12 12.85 -16.16
N LYS A 37 -3.40 13.17 -16.26
CA LYS A 37 -4.07 14.05 -15.27
C LYS A 37 -3.91 13.40 -13.91
N THR A 38 -3.18 14.06 -13.02
CA THR A 38 -3.08 13.64 -11.61
C THR A 38 -4.50 13.57 -11.04
N PRO A 39 -4.99 12.39 -10.63
CA PRO A 39 -6.29 12.31 -10.00
C PRO A 39 -6.30 13.15 -8.72
N PRO A 40 -7.47 13.63 -8.29
CA PRO A 40 -7.57 14.36 -7.05
C PRO A 40 -7.07 13.48 -5.91
N ALA A 41 -6.22 14.04 -5.06
CA ALA A 41 -5.84 13.41 -3.80
C ALA A 41 -7.11 12.95 -3.07
N PRO A 42 -7.09 11.84 -2.32
CA PRO A 42 -8.16 11.54 -1.38
C PRO A 42 -8.41 12.82 -0.57
N ALA A 43 -9.69 13.22 -0.43
CA ALA A 43 -10.00 14.39 0.38
C ALA A 43 -9.35 14.21 1.74
N GLU A 44 -8.67 15.24 2.23
CA GLU A 44 -8.11 15.25 3.59
C GLU A 44 -9.18 14.73 4.56
N PRO A 45 -8.82 13.85 5.52
CA PRO A 45 -9.75 13.46 6.56
C PRO A 45 -10.20 14.73 7.25
N ALA A 46 -11.49 15.04 7.15
CA ALA A 46 -12.07 16.14 7.91
C ALA A 46 -11.78 15.84 9.39
N LYS A 47 -11.18 16.78 10.09
CA LYS A 47 -11.06 16.70 11.56
C LYS A 47 -12.44 16.35 12.09
N PRO A 48 -12.56 15.36 13.00
CA PRO A 48 -13.84 15.01 13.60
C PRO A 48 -14.44 16.25 14.27
N SER A 49 -15.41 16.89 13.63
CA SER A 49 -16.08 18.08 14.15
C SER A 49 -17.44 17.80 14.77
N THR A 50 -17.84 16.51 14.77
CA THR A 50 -19.15 16.10 15.29
C THR A 50 -18.96 14.98 16.31
N PRO A 51 -19.59 15.07 17.48
CA PRO A 51 -19.61 13.92 18.40
C PRO A 51 -20.22 12.73 17.65
N PRO A 52 -19.66 11.52 17.83
CA PRO A 52 -20.13 10.32 17.15
C PRO A 52 -21.58 10.03 17.51
N SER A 53 -22.32 9.48 16.57
CA SER A 53 -23.69 9.03 16.77
C SER A 53 -23.75 7.99 17.89
N PRO A 54 -24.74 8.07 18.79
CA PRO A 54 -24.92 7.08 19.86
C PRO A 54 -25.22 5.66 19.34
N ASP A 55 -25.46 5.50 18.05
CA ASP A 55 -25.83 4.24 17.41
C ASP A 55 -24.67 3.49 16.75
N VAL A 56 -23.40 3.84 17.02
CA VAL A 56 -22.27 3.08 16.49
C VAL A 56 -22.19 1.70 17.16
N PRO A 57 -22.38 0.60 16.43
CA PRO A 57 -22.36 -0.73 17.03
C PRO A 57 -20.94 -1.10 17.46
N TYR A 58 -20.78 -1.51 18.73
CA TYR A 58 -19.56 -2.15 19.18
C TYR A 58 -19.38 -3.51 18.52
N GLY A 59 -18.11 -3.93 18.36
CA GLY A 59 -17.78 -5.18 17.70
C GLY A 59 -17.69 -5.05 16.19
N VAL A 60 -18.02 -6.12 15.48
CA VAL A 60 -17.92 -6.19 14.01
C VAL A 60 -19.22 -5.72 13.36
N SER A 61 -19.09 -4.85 12.37
CA SER A 61 -20.18 -4.46 11.47
C SER A 61 -19.69 -4.35 10.03
N PRO A 62 -20.55 -4.51 9.00
CA PRO A 62 -20.19 -4.21 7.62
C PRO A 62 -19.76 -2.75 7.47
N LEU A 63 -18.85 -2.47 6.52
CA LEU A 63 -18.54 -1.08 6.15
C LEU A 63 -19.75 -0.38 5.53
N GLY A 64 -20.55 -1.11 4.73
CA GLY A 64 -21.79 -0.60 4.13
C GLY A 64 -21.56 0.57 3.17
N ILE A 65 -20.47 0.53 2.40
CA ILE A 65 -20.09 1.55 1.41
C ILE A 65 -20.12 1.02 -0.01
N SER A 66 -20.28 -0.28 -0.19
CA SER A 66 -20.35 -0.93 -1.49
C SER A 66 -21.56 -1.88 -1.53
N ASP A 67 -22.31 -1.83 -2.63
CA ASP A 67 -23.39 -2.79 -2.91
C ASP A 67 -22.85 -4.13 -3.46
N SER A 68 -21.55 -4.22 -3.71
CA SER A 68 -20.90 -5.45 -4.16
C SER A 68 -20.63 -6.39 -2.98
N LEU A 69 -20.34 -7.66 -3.29
CA LEU A 69 -19.93 -8.64 -2.28
C LEU A 69 -18.61 -8.24 -1.59
N ARG A 70 -17.79 -7.39 -2.24
CA ARG A 70 -16.53 -6.88 -1.69
C ARG A 70 -16.78 -5.51 -1.06
N ASP A 71 -17.02 -5.48 0.24
CA ASP A 71 -17.23 -4.27 1.04
C ASP A 71 -16.18 -4.17 2.15
N GLY A 72 -16.20 -5.10 3.09
CA GLY A 72 -15.29 -5.15 4.23
C GLY A 72 -15.99 -4.96 5.57
N SER A 73 -15.19 -4.86 6.64
CA SER A 73 -15.67 -4.81 8.02
C SER A 73 -15.11 -3.61 8.78
N LEU A 74 -15.92 -3.08 9.68
CA LEU A 74 -15.53 -2.15 10.74
C LEU A 74 -15.55 -2.89 12.07
N TYR A 75 -14.49 -2.74 12.87
CA TYR A 75 -14.45 -3.22 14.24
C TYR A 75 -14.27 -2.07 15.23
N VAL A 76 -15.21 -1.92 16.14
CA VAL A 76 -15.16 -0.90 17.22
C VAL A 76 -15.03 -1.62 18.57
N PRO A 77 -13.91 -1.41 19.30
CA PRO A 77 -13.69 -2.04 20.61
C PRO A 77 -14.76 -1.62 21.63
N LYS A 78 -15.08 -2.49 22.59
CA LYS A 78 -15.99 -2.18 23.71
C LYS A 78 -15.48 -1.04 24.58
N SER A 79 -14.16 -0.81 24.57
CA SER A 79 -13.51 0.29 25.29
C SER A 79 -13.67 1.65 24.58
N TYR A 80 -14.20 1.70 23.35
CA TYR A 80 -14.43 2.95 22.63
C TYR A 80 -15.36 3.88 23.42
N ARG A 81 -15.02 5.17 23.46
CA ARG A 81 -15.84 6.25 23.98
C ARG A 81 -15.77 7.43 23.01
N ASP A 82 -16.91 8.04 22.77
CA ASP A 82 -17.03 9.22 21.91
C ASP A 82 -16.31 10.47 22.45
N THR A 83 -16.09 10.48 23.77
CA THR A 83 -15.38 11.56 24.46
C THR A 83 -13.86 11.45 24.44
N THR A 84 -13.31 10.32 23.97
CA THR A 84 -11.86 10.08 23.96
C THR A 84 -11.41 9.63 22.57
N PRO A 85 -10.51 10.39 21.89
CA PRO A 85 -10.00 9.99 20.60
C PRO A 85 -9.32 8.63 20.63
N MET A 86 -9.66 7.73 19.71
CA MET A 86 -9.14 6.36 19.66
C MET A 86 -8.30 6.13 18.39
N PRO A 87 -7.11 5.51 18.52
CA PRO A 87 -6.28 5.12 17.36
C PRO A 87 -7.05 4.25 16.36
N VAL A 88 -6.73 4.39 15.09
CA VAL A 88 -7.35 3.61 14.02
C VAL A 88 -6.30 2.97 13.11
N VAL A 89 -6.57 1.75 12.68
CA VAL A 89 -5.80 1.07 11.64
C VAL A 89 -6.74 0.69 10.50
N VAL A 90 -6.44 1.17 9.31
CA VAL A 90 -7.01 0.60 8.09
C VAL A 90 -6.16 -0.60 7.72
N MET A 91 -6.69 -1.82 7.88
CA MET A 91 -5.95 -3.08 7.80
C MET A 91 -6.27 -3.83 6.51
N LEU A 92 -5.26 -4.03 5.67
CA LEU A 92 -5.38 -4.61 4.33
C LEU A 92 -5.03 -6.11 4.36
N HIS A 93 -5.91 -6.93 3.78
CA HIS A 93 -5.73 -8.39 3.66
C HIS A 93 -4.63 -8.76 2.66
N GLY A 94 -4.20 -10.01 2.66
CA GLY A 94 -3.26 -10.57 1.68
C GLY A 94 -3.92 -10.84 0.33
N TYR A 95 -3.11 -11.32 -0.64
CA TYR A 95 -3.59 -11.71 -1.96
C TYR A 95 -4.80 -12.66 -1.87
N SER A 96 -5.80 -12.41 -2.69
CA SER A 96 -7.05 -13.20 -2.77
C SER A 96 -7.86 -13.26 -1.46
N GLY A 97 -7.54 -12.41 -0.48
CA GLY A 97 -8.22 -12.37 0.81
C GLY A 97 -9.44 -11.45 0.86
N TRP A 98 -9.93 -11.26 2.07
CA TRP A 98 -11.09 -10.43 2.43
C TRP A 98 -10.80 -9.70 3.73
N GLY A 99 -11.47 -8.58 3.97
CA GLY A 99 -11.39 -7.83 5.23
C GLY A 99 -11.74 -8.67 6.45
N ASP A 100 -12.63 -9.63 6.29
CA ASP A 100 -13.02 -10.59 7.33
C ASP A 100 -11.88 -11.46 7.86
N GLU A 101 -10.79 -11.66 7.09
CA GLU A 101 -9.59 -12.34 7.58
C GLU A 101 -8.88 -11.58 8.70
N MET A 102 -9.14 -10.27 8.80
CA MET A 102 -8.59 -9.43 9.87
C MET A 102 -9.25 -9.67 11.23
N LYS A 103 -10.28 -10.54 11.31
CA LYS A 103 -10.94 -10.93 12.57
C LYS A 103 -9.96 -11.49 13.61
N SER A 104 -8.88 -12.13 13.16
CA SER A 104 -7.80 -12.57 14.04
C SER A 104 -7.11 -11.43 14.81
N THR A 105 -7.20 -10.20 14.32
CA THR A 105 -6.63 -9.01 14.96
C THR A 105 -7.61 -8.30 15.91
N PHE A 106 -8.90 -8.63 15.88
CA PHE A 106 -9.93 -7.91 16.65
C PHE A 106 -9.77 -8.08 18.15
N GLN A 107 -9.27 -9.25 18.60
CA GLN A 107 -8.97 -9.45 20.01
C GLN A 107 -7.84 -8.52 20.49
N LEU A 108 -6.85 -8.29 19.64
CA LEU A 108 -5.76 -7.34 19.92
C LEU A 108 -6.28 -5.89 19.88
N ALA A 109 -7.23 -5.60 19.00
CA ALA A 109 -7.90 -4.31 18.96
C ALA A 109 -8.65 -3.98 20.26
N GLU A 110 -9.28 -4.98 20.92
CA GLU A 110 -9.85 -4.84 22.26
C GLU A 110 -8.76 -4.56 23.31
N GLU A 111 -7.66 -5.32 23.28
CA GLU A 111 -6.56 -5.20 24.24
C GLU A 111 -5.93 -3.80 24.18
N PHE A 112 -5.71 -3.29 22.98
CA PHE A 112 -5.01 -2.02 22.78
C PHE A 112 -5.93 -0.80 22.61
N GLY A 113 -7.23 -1.00 22.47
CA GLY A 113 -8.17 0.09 22.18
C GLY A 113 -7.86 0.72 20.82
N VAL A 114 -8.03 -0.05 19.75
CA VAL A 114 -7.77 0.37 18.37
C VAL A 114 -9.01 0.08 17.51
N VAL A 115 -9.51 1.06 16.80
CA VAL A 115 -10.53 0.83 15.77
C VAL A 115 -9.88 0.18 14.55
N ILE A 116 -10.50 -0.88 14.01
CA ILE A 116 -10.02 -1.50 12.76
C ILE A 116 -11.04 -1.25 11.64
N VAL A 117 -10.55 -0.68 10.56
CA VAL A 117 -11.27 -0.59 9.28
C VAL A 117 -10.62 -1.60 8.35
N ALA A 118 -11.33 -2.65 7.97
CA ALA A 118 -10.82 -3.75 7.16
C ALA A 118 -11.56 -3.81 5.82
N PRO A 119 -11.20 -2.96 4.84
CA PRO A 119 -11.85 -2.97 3.52
C PRO A 119 -11.44 -4.21 2.73
N ASP A 120 -12.32 -4.61 1.80
CA ASP A 120 -11.97 -5.58 0.77
C ASP A 120 -11.30 -4.88 -0.41
N SER A 121 -10.28 -5.50 -1.02
CA SER A 121 -9.74 -5.03 -2.31
C SER A 121 -10.82 -5.10 -3.40
N ARG A 122 -10.72 -4.25 -4.41
CA ARG A 122 -11.71 -4.25 -5.51
C ARG A 122 -11.57 -5.44 -6.46
N ASP A 123 -10.43 -6.12 -6.40
CA ASP A 123 -10.14 -7.36 -7.14
C ASP A 123 -9.43 -8.35 -6.20
N VAL A 124 -8.83 -9.41 -6.73
CA VAL A 124 -8.07 -10.44 -5.97
C VAL A 124 -6.81 -9.90 -5.29
N THR A 125 -6.35 -8.73 -5.69
CA THR A 125 -5.15 -8.04 -5.17
C THR A 125 -5.37 -6.54 -5.13
N TRP A 126 -4.53 -5.81 -4.40
CA TRP A 126 -4.59 -4.37 -4.27
C TRP A 126 -3.90 -3.68 -5.44
N GLY A 127 -4.56 -2.69 -6.05
CA GLY A 127 -3.94 -1.75 -6.99
C GLY A 127 -3.34 -2.31 -8.27
N ARG A 128 -3.96 -3.32 -8.88
CA ARG A 128 -3.40 -4.01 -10.04
C ARG A 128 -3.37 -3.21 -11.34
N SER A 129 -4.27 -2.22 -11.47
CA SER A 129 -4.55 -1.61 -12.78
C SER A 129 -3.70 -0.39 -13.11
N ALA A 130 -3.17 0.32 -12.12
CA ALA A 130 -2.17 1.38 -12.29
C ALA A 130 -1.66 1.83 -10.93
N PRO A 131 -0.34 1.89 -10.69
CA PRO A 131 0.20 2.41 -9.45
C PRO A 131 -0.33 3.83 -9.19
N GLY A 132 -1.12 4.00 -8.12
CA GLY A 132 -1.43 5.29 -7.56
C GLY A 132 -2.82 5.84 -7.76
N PHE A 133 -3.68 5.25 -8.59
CA PHE A 133 -5.02 5.81 -8.85
C PHE A 133 -6.06 4.76 -9.18
N ASP A 134 -5.94 3.66 -8.51
CA ASP A 134 -6.87 2.58 -8.65
C ASP A 134 -8.13 2.78 -7.80
N GLU A 135 -9.07 1.92 -7.99
CA GLU A 135 -10.32 1.92 -7.24
C GLU A 135 -10.09 1.65 -5.75
N ASP A 136 -9.03 0.90 -5.42
CA ASP A 136 -8.68 0.60 -4.03
C ASP A 136 -8.28 1.85 -3.25
N VAL A 137 -7.51 2.79 -3.82
CA VAL A 137 -7.18 4.06 -3.15
C VAL A 137 -8.45 4.82 -2.80
N ARG A 138 -9.41 4.90 -3.77
CA ARG A 138 -10.68 5.58 -3.55
C ARG A 138 -11.52 4.87 -2.49
N PHE A 139 -11.55 3.53 -2.53
CA PHE A 139 -12.33 2.73 -1.62
C PHE A 139 -11.77 2.75 -0.20
N ILE A 140 -10.47 2.59 -0.01
CA ILE A 140 -9.78 2.73 1.28
C ILE A 140 -10.03 4.13 1.86
N GLY A 141 -9.91 5.16 1.02
CA GLY A 141 -10.22 6.54 1.44
C GLY A 141 -11.69 6.73 1.84
N ALA A 142 -12.64 6.09 1.16
CA ALA A 142 -14.06 6.13 1.51
C ALA A 142 -14.33 5.36 2.82
N ALA A 143 -13.74 4.19 3.01
CA ALA A 143 -13.85 3.41 4.23
C ALA A 143 -13.33 4.17 5.45
N PHE A 144 -12.14 4.76 5.33
CA PHE A 144 -11.57 5.59 6.40
C PHE A 144 -12.44 6.82 6.69
N ARG A 145 -12.90 7.56 5.68
CA ARG A 145 -13.77 8.72 5.88
C ARG A 145 -15.07 8.35 6.57
N LYS A 146 -15.70 7.23 6.18
CA LYS A 146 -16.93 6.75 6.84
C LYS A 146 -16.69 6.48 8.33
N ALA A 147 -15.60 5.81 8.68
CA ALA A 147 -15.23 5.61 10.08
C ALA A 147 -15.00 6.94 10.81
N ALA A 148 -14.25 7.87 10.21
CA ALA A 148 -13.94 9.18 10.79
C ALA A 148 -15.15 10.10 10.94
N GLN A 149 -16.21 9.91 10.13
CA GLN A 149 -17.48 10.65 10.26
C GLN A 149 -18.33 10.16 11.44
N ASN A 150 -18.19 8.89 11.82
CA ASN A 150 -19.03 8.26 12.81
C ASN A 150 -18.33 7.99 14.15
N LEU A 151 -16.99 8.10 14.18
CA LEU A 151 -16.18 7.78 15.37
C LEU A 151 -15.24 8.93 15.70
N ASN A 152 -14.98 9.14 16.99
CA ASN A 152 -13.96 10.05 17.48
C ASN A 152 -12.59 9.35 17.39
N LEU A 153 -11.96 9.46 16.20
CA LEU A 153 -10.65 8.87 15.91
C LEU A 153 -9.52 9.82 16.29
N ASP A 154 -8.40 9.27 16.75
CA ASP A 154 -7.21 10.01 17.10
C ASP A 154 -6.45 10.45 15.81
N PRO A 155 -6.40 11.75 15.50
CA PRO A 155 -5.75 12.23 14.28
C PRO A 155 -4.23 12.03 14.28
N ASP A 156 -3.60 11.83 15.44
CA ASP A 156 -2.16 11.62 15.57
C ASP A 156 -1.79 10.13 15.46
N ARG A 157 -2.78 9.23 15.44
CA ARG A 157 -2.60 7.78 15.38
C ARG A 157 -3.52 7.13 14.35
N VAL A 158 -3.34 7.52 13.10
CA VAL A 158 -4.03 6.98 11.93
C VAL A 158 -3.06 6.10 11.15
N ALA A 159 -3.24 4.79 11.21
CA ALA A 159 -2.37 3.83 10.55
C ALA A 159 -3.00 3.24 9.29
N LEU A 160 -2.18 3.04 8.25
CA LEU A 160 -2.46 2.13 7.15
C LEU A 160 -1.58 0.90 7.34
N GLY A 161 -2.20 -0.26 7.49
CA GLY A 161 -1.50 -1.50 7.77
C GLY A 161 -1.94 -2.64 6.87
N GLY A 162 -1.17 -3.73 6.87
CA GLY A 162 -1.54 -4.91 6.13
C GLY A 162 -0.57 -6.07 6.28
N ARG A 163 -0.93 -7.20 5.67
CA ARG A 163 -0.11 -8.40 5.58
C ARG A 163 0.14 -8.79 4.12
N SER A 164 1.32 -9.33 3.82
CA SER A 164 1.65 -9.86 2.49
C SER A 164 1.42 -8.82 1.39
N ASP A 165 0.53 -9.09 0.42
CA ASP A 165 0.11 -8.18 -0.64
C ASP A 165 -0.42 -6.85 -0.07
N GLY A 166 -1.32 -6.91 0.91
CA GLY A 166 -1.83 -5.71 1.60
C GLY A 166 -0.76 -4.93 2.34
N ALA A 167 0.29 -5.59 2.86
CA ALA A 167 1.42 -4.91 3.50
C ALA A 167 2.26 -4.12 2.51
N GLY A 168 2.51 -4.67 1.32
CA GLY A 168 3.20 -3.99 0.23
C GLY A 168 2.40 -2.78 -0.27
N TYR A 169 1.08 -2.96 -0.39
CA TYR A 169 0.19 -1.88 -0.78
C TYR A 169 0.09 -0.78 0.30
N ALA A 170 -0.02 -1.18 1.59
CA ALA A 170 -0.02 -0.24 2.72
C ALA A 170 1.27 0.59 2.77
N LEU A 171 2.42 -0.02 2.53
CA LEU A 171 3.70 0.68 2.48
C LEU A 171 3.73 1.68 1.31
N SER A 172 3.31 1.27 0.13
CA SER A 172 3.30 2.11 -1.08
C SER A 172 2.31 3.27 -0.97
N MET A 173 1.06 2.98 -0.58
CA MET A 173 0.01 3.97 -0.41
C MET A 173 0.25 4.87 0.81
N GLY A 174 0.71 4.31 1.93
CA GLY A 174 1.01 5.06 3.15
C GLY A 174 2.11 6.11 2.92
N LEU A 175 3.15 5.78 2.16
CA LEU A 175 4.18 6.74 1.75
C LEU A 175 3.63 7.82 0.80
N ALA A 176 2.66 7.49 -0.05
CA ALA A 176 2.04 8.43 -0.97
C ALA A 176 1.04 9.38 -0.31
N TYR A 177 0.47 8.99 0.83
CA TYR A 177 -0.57 9.69 1.57
C TYR A 177 -0.23 9.83 3.07
N GLY A 178 1.04 10.02 3.39
CA GLY A 178 1.55 10.12 4.76
C GLY A 178 1.02 11.31 5.57
N ASP A 179 0.40 12.30 4.93
CA ASP A 179 -0.32 13.38 5.63
C ASP A 179 -1.66 12.88 6.20
N THR A 180 -2.22 11.81 5.63
CA THR A 180 -3.45 11.17 6.08
C THR A 180 -3.14 10.01 7.02
N PHE A 181 -2.24 9.12 6.58
CA PHE A 181 -1.80 7.96 7.33
C PHE A 181 -0.43 8.25 7.94
N ASN A 182 -0.43 8.82 9.14
CA ASN A 182 0.82 9.18 9.84
C ASN A 182 1.56 7.99 10.47
N HIS A 183 0.99 6.80 10.35
CA HIS A 183 1.62 5.52 10.72
C HIS A 183 1.42 4.49 9.61
N ILE A 184 2.43 3.63 9.40
CA ILE A 184 2.35 2.51 8.44
C ILE A 184 2.76 1.23 9.17
N ILE A 185 2.01 0.13 8.97
CA ILE A 185 2.31 -1.20 9.51
C ILE A 185 2.42 -2.18 8.34
N SER A 186 3.61 -2.71 8.08
CA SER A 186 3.87 -3.66 7.00
C SER A 186 4.40 -4.98 7.55
N ILE A 187 3.60 -6.07 7.44
CA ILE A 187 3.99 -7.41 7.92
C ILE A 187 4.11 -8.36 6.73
N ALA A 188 5.32 -8.88 6.50
CA ALA A 188 5.68 -9.75 5.38
C ALA A 188 5.35 -9.14 4.00
N GLY A 189 5.53 -7.82 3.85
CA GLY A 189 5.28 -7.10 2.60
C GLY A 189 6.36 -7.36 1.55
N GLY A 190 5.93 -7.55 0.30
CA GLY A 190 6.82 -7.86 -0.84
C GLY A 190 7.06 -6.71 -1.81
N LEU A 191 6.40 -5.57 -1.62
CA LEU A 191 6.47 -4.44 -2.55
C LEU A 191 6.59 -3.11 -1.79
N MET A 192 7.40 -2.20 -2.33
CA MET A 192 7.43 -0.79 -1.96
C MET A 192 7.57 0.05 -3.24
N ALA A 193 6.45 0.54 -3.77
CA ALA A 193 6.40 1.29 -5.02
C ALA A 193 5.46 2.50 -4.90
N PRO A 194 5.80 3.50 -4.07
CA PRO A 194 4.97 4.68 -3.92
C PRO A 194 5.03 5.53 -5.20
N VAL A 195 3.88 5.97 -5.71
CA VAL A 195 3.80 6.88 -6.87
C VAL A 195 4.33 8.28 -6.58
N ARG A 196 4.41 8.62 -5.33
CA ARG A 196 4.96 9.86 -4.76
C ARG A 196 5.29 9.61 -3.30
N ARG A 197 5.96 10.57 -2.65
CA ARG A 197 6.13 10.55 -1.19
C ARG A 197 5.58 11.85 -0.63
N LYS A 198 4.77 11.76 0.41
CA LYS A 198 4.14 12.90 1.07
C LYS A 198 4.07 12.66 2.58
N GLY A 199 4.44 13.68 3.36
CA GLY A 199 4.55 13.54 4.80
C GLY A 199 5.73 12.67 5.23
N MET A 200 5.84 12.45 6.53
CA MET A 200 6.88 11.62 7.17
C MET A 200 6.22 10.64 8.15
N PRO A 201 5.43 9.66 7.67
CA PRO A 201 4.80 8.69 8.54
C PRO A 201 5.84 7.89 9.32
N LYS A 202 5.51 7.50 10.54
CA LYS A 202 6.25 6.49 11.29
C LYS A 202 5.95 5.12 10.70
N ILE A 203 6.94 4.23 10.63
CA ILE A 203 6.80 2.98 9.90
C ILE A 203 7.21 1.81 10.78
N PHE A 204 6.32 0.83 10.93
CA PHE A 204 6.60 -0.47 11.53
C PHE A 204 6.69 -1.51 10.42
N ILE A 205 7.84 -2.17 10.30
CA ILE A 205 8.04 -3.28 9.35
C ILE A 205 8.37 -4.54 10.13
N ALA A 206 7.66 -5.63 9.87
CA ALA A 206 8.02 -6.95 10.37
C ALA A 206 8.13 -7.98 9.26
N HIS A 207 9.12 -8.88 9.36
CA HIS A 207 9.36 -9.88 8.32
C HIS A 207 9.90 -11.19 8.90
N GLY A 208 9.45 -12.33 8.33
CA GLY A 208 9.94 -13.66 8.70
C GLY A 208 11.32 -13.94 8.13
N THR A 209 12.23 -14.47 8.96
CA THR A 209 13.63 -14.71 8.59
C THR A 209 13.80 -15.82 7.54
N THR A 210 12.80 -16.70 7.39
CA THR A 210 12.80 -17.80 6.43
C THR A 210 11.67 -17.69 5.40
N ASP A 211 11.18 -16.47 5.15
CA ASP A 211 10.14 -16.22 4.15
C ASP A 211 10.66 -16.52 2.74
N GLN A 212 10.10 -17.58 2.13
CA GLN A 212 10.45 -17.99 0.77
C GLN A 212 9.59 -17.36 -0.31
N GLN A 213 8.41 -16.84 0.05
CA GLN A 213 7.53 -16.13 -0.90
C GLN A 213 8.02 -14.72 -1.15
N MET A 214 8.40 -14.03 -0.07
CA MET A 214 8.94 -12.67 -0.08
C MET A 214 10.29 -12.67 0.64
N PRO A 215 11.38 -13.08 -0.02
CA PRO A 215 12.69 -13.24 0.62
C PRO A 215 13.12 -11.96 1.35
N ILE A 216 13.39 -12.07 2.64
CA ILE A 216 13.63 -10.95 3.57
C ILE A 216 14.74 -10.01 3.10
N GLU A 217 15.77 -10.54 2.42
CA GLU A 217 16.90 -9.77 1.89
C GLU A 217 16.48 -8.78 0.80
N ARG A 218 15.43 -9.11 0.05
CA ARG A 218 14.94 -8.32 -1.08
C ARG A 218 13.73 -7.47 -0.72
N THR A 219 13.23 -7.61 0.50
CA THR A 219 11.99 -6.98 0.97
C THR A 219 12.21 -6.31 2.32
N GLY A 220 11.91 -6.93 3.44
CA GLY A 220 11.94 -6.31 4.76
C GLY A 220 13.26 -5.59 5.08
N ARG A 221 14.41 -6.24 4.89
CA ARG A 221 15.73 -5.64 5.15
C ARG A 221 16.03 -4.50 4.19
N LEU A 222 15.76 -4.70 2.90
CA LEU A 222 15.98 -3.68 1.88
C LEU A 222 15.08 -2.45 2.11
N PHE A 223 13.78 -2.66 2.36
CA PHE A 223 12.84 -1.56 2.58
C PHE A 223 13.17 -0.77 3.85
N GLN A 224 13.49 -1.46 4.94
CA GLN A 224 13.93 -0.81 6.18
C GLN A 224 15.15 0.08 5.95
N GLN A 225 16.16 -0.43 5.23
CA GLN A 225 17.37 0.34 4.95
C GLN A 225 17.05 1.57 4.09
N GLN A 226 16.35 1.39 2.97
CA GLN A 226 15.98 2.49 2.08
C GLN A 226 15.16 3.58 2.79
N LEU A 227 14.21 3.19 3.62
CA LEU A 227 13.37 4.15 4.34
C LEU A 227 14.15 4.91 5.41
N LYS A 228 15.09 4.27 6.10
CA LYS A 228 16.00 4.95 7.04
C LYS A 228 16.93 5.92 6.33
N ASP A 229 17.47 5.53 5.18
CA ASP A 229 18.31 6.40 4.35
C ASP A 229 17.54 7.61 3.83
N ASP A 230 16.23 7.46 3.57
CA ASP A 230 15.31 8.53 3.21
C ASP A 230 14.82 9.37 4.41
N GLY A 231 15.29 9.08 5.64
CA GLY A 231 15.01 9.84 6.86
C GLY A 231 13.73 9.49 7.60
N TYR A 232 13.06 8.38 7.25
CA TYR A 232 11.85 7.94 7.97
C TYR A 232 12.19 7.33 9.34
N ASP A 233 11.28 7.50 10.30
CA ASP A 233 11.31 6.79 11.58
C ASP A 233 10.81 5.36 11.38
N VAL A 234 11.73 4.38 11.37
CA VAL A 234 11.43 2.97 11.08
C VAL A 234 11.74 2.09 12.28
N THR A 235 10.69 1.48 12.82
CA THR A 235 10.78 0.34 13.74
C THR A 235 10.79 -0.95 12.92
N TYR A 236 11.84 -1.76 13.08
CA TYR A 236 12.03 -2.99 12.32
C TYR A 236 12.09 -4.21 13.22
N ARG A 237 11.31 -5.25 12.87
CA ARG A 237 11.17 -6.50 13.61
C ARG A 237 11.35 -7.71 12.71
N GLU A 238 12.38 -8.53 12.95
CA GLU A 238 12.47 -9.87 12.38
C GLU A 238 11.85 -10.89 13.34
N TYR A 239 11.16 -11.88 12.80
CA TYR A 239 10.64 -13.00 13.58
C TYR A 239 11.06 -14.34 12.96
N GLU A 240 11.23 -15.37 13.78
CA GLU A 240 11.49 -16.71 13.30
C GLU A 240 10.25 -17.25 12.58
N GLY A 241 10.42 -17.69 11.33
CA GLY A 241 9.34 -18.24 10.52
C GLY A 241 9.34 -17.77 9.08
N GLY A 242 8.41 -18.33 8.31
CA GLY A 242 8.21 -18.05 6.89
C GLY A 242 7.24 -16.89 6.64
N HIS A 243 6.47 -17.03 5.54
CA HIS A 243 5.46 -16.05 5.13
C HIS A 243 4.21 -16.12 6.02
N ALA A 244 4.24 -15.47 7.16
CA ALA A 244 3.20 -15.53 8.18
C ALA A 244 2.92 -14.17 8.81
N THR A 245 1.87 -14.10 9.63
CA THR A 245 1.53 -12.93 10.43
C THR A 245 1.33 -13.38 11.88
N PRO A 246 2.42 -13.59 12.65
CA PRO A 246 2.32 -14.05 14.02
C PRO A 246 1.54 -13.04 14.89
N VAL A 247 0.74 -13.56 15.82
CA VAL A 247 -0.12 -12.74 16.69
C VAL A 247 0.70 -11.80 17.58
N ASP A 248 1.85 -12.25 18.05
CA ASP A 248 2.77 -11.43 18.86
C ASP A 248 3.36 -10.27 18.07
N VAL A 249 3.63 -10.45 16.77
CA VAL A 249 4.09 -9.38 15.87
C VAL A 249 2.99 -8.33 15.68
N VAL A 250 1.73 -8.74 15.48
CA VAL A 250 0.60 -7.80 15.39
C VAL A 250 0.39 -7.08 16.74
N ARG A 251 0.52 -7.80 17.86
CA ARG A 251 0.46 -7.22 19.20
C ARG A 251 1.54 -6.15 19.39
N GLU A 252 2.77 -6.42 18.99
CA GLU A 252 3.87 -5.46 19.03
C GLU A 252 3.59 -4.21 18.16
N ALA A 253 3.05 -4.41 16.95
CA ALA A 253 2.66 -3.30 16.08
C ALA A 253 1.56 -2.41 16.69
N PHE A 254 0.58 -3.01 17.38
CA PHE A 254 -0.48 -2.24 18.05
C PHE A 254 0.04 -1.57 19.33
N ALA A 255 0.93 -2.20 20.08
CA ALA A 255 1.63 -1.58 21.18
C ALA A 255 2.44 -0.36 20.73
N TRP A 256 3.17 -0.50 19.63
CA TRP A 256 3.92 0.59 19.01
C TRP A 256 3.01 1.75 18.57
N LEU A 257 1.89 1.47 17.88
CA LEU A 257 0.95 2.49 17.44
C LEU A 257 0.33 3.25 18.61
N THR A 258 -0.03 2.53 19.67
CA THR A 258 -0.75 3.11 20.82
C THR A 258 0.17 3.69 21.90
N GLY A 259 1.47 3.40 21.85
CA GLY A 259 2.42 3.72 22.92
C GLY A 259 2.21 2.92 24.21
N LYS A 260 1.39 1.84 24.17
CA LYS A 260 1.17 0.96 25.30
C LYS A 260 2.30 -0.04 25.46
N PRO A 261 2.58 -0.51 26.69
CA PRO A 261 3.62 -1.52 26.90
C PRO A 261 3.35 -2.80 26.11
N PHE A 262 4.37 -3.29 25.40
CA PHE A 262 4.36 -4.60 24.79
C PHE A 262 4.84 -5.64 25.80
N LYS A 263 4.04 -6.71 26.00
CA LYS A 263 4.48 -7.89 26.72
C LYS A 263 4.43 -9.06 25.74
N PRO A 264 5.58 -9.69 25.41
CA PRO A 264 5.58 -10.93 24.64
C PRO A 264 4.67 -11.96 25.32
N ALA A 265 4.01 -12.81 24.52
CA ALA A 265 3.33 -13.97 25.08
C ALA A 265 4.36 -14.86 25.78
N PRO A 266 4.01 -15.50 26.91
CA PRO A 266 4.90 -16.39 27.66
C PRO A 266 5.29 -17.61 26.85
#